data_0fb52705015204239898140e31137d69
#
_entry.id   0fb52705015204239898140e31137d69
#
_cell.length_a   1.000
_cell.length_b   1.000
_cell.length_c   1.000
_cell.angle_alpha   90.00
_cell.angle_beta   90.00
_cell.angle_gamma   90.00
#
_symmetry.space_group_name_H-M   'P 1'
#
loop_
_entity.id
_entity.type
_entity.pdbx_description
1 polymer ?
#
loop_
_entity_poly.entity_id
_entity_poly.type
_entity_poly.pdbx_seq_one_letter_code
_entity_poly.pdbx_strand_id
1 'polypeptide(L)'
;NRWKNRISIHDVSLGTFGSNWLSSLRPSIIDRNWDTFVNLLSKQNLQLWPLFRHVLGSVSLGKSDIGLTVMLYEYLRAKDKNLPINRLVLSDIPVSISATAASILKTSNNLESAKLFIDYILSKDGQNMIGNNYIRVPAYIDSNSQYSLSKLLPNEKYSIFPSSDVILNTNKDRKL
;
A
#
# COMPACT_ATOMS: atom_id res chain seq x y z
N ASN A 1 -12.79 -7.38 -22.81
CA ASN A 1 -12.97 -6.02 -22.22
C ASN A 1 -13.96 -5.98 -21.03
N ARG A 2 -14.00 -7.05 -20.24
CA ARG A 2 -14.91 -7.18 -19.08
C ARG A 2 -14.76 -6.05 -18.06
N TRP A 3 -13.54 -5.54 -17.87
CA TRP A 3 -13.18 -4.58 -16.81
C TRP A 3 -13.01 -3.14 -17.31
N LYS A 4 -13.22 -2.88 -18.61
CA LYS A 4 -13.10 -1.55 -19.18
C LYS A 4 -14.06 -0.56 -18.49
N ASN A 5 -13.55 0.59 -18.05
CA ASN A 5 -14.25 1.63 -17.28
C ASN A 5 -14.70 1.19 -15.86
N ARG A 6 -14.22 0.05 -15.35
CA ARG A 6 -14.67 -0.54 -14.08
C ARG A 6 -13.55 -0.67 -13.05
N ILE A 7 -12.38 -0.10 -13.30
CA ILE A 7 -11.20 -0.13 -12.43
C ILE A 7 -10.88 1.28 -11.96
N SER A 8 -10.82 1.47 -10.65
CA SER A 8 -10.30 2.69 -10.01
C SER A 8 -8.89 2.47 -9.50
N ILE A 9 -8.06 3.49 -9.61
CA ILE A 9 -6.68 3.48 -9.12
C ILE A 9 -6.29 4.87 -8.59
N HIS A 10 -5.37 4.91 -7.63
CA HIS A 10 -4.72 6.18 -7.26
C HIS A 10 -3.91 6.70 -8.46
N ASP A 11 -4.03 7.97 -8.76
CA ASP A 11 -3.32 8.60 -9.88
C ASP A 11 -1.81 8.51 -9.66
N VAL A 12 -1.16 7.71 -10.50
CA VAL A 12 0.27 7.43 -10.41
C VAL A 12 1.15 8.66 -10.71
N SER A 13 0.58 9.69 -11.34
CA SER A 13 1.28 10.95 -11.64
C SER A 13 1.35 11.89 -10.45
N LEU A 14 0.43 11.77 -9.48
CA LEU A 14 0.30 12.70 -8.34
C LEU A 14 1.17 12.37 -7.14
N GLY A 15 1.88 11.24 -7.13
CA GLY A 15 2.69 10.88 -5.98
C GLY A 15 3.40 9.54 -6.11
N THR A 16 4.11 9.18 -5.05
CA THR A 16 4.98 8.00 -5.05
C THR A 16 4.21 6.68 -4.83
N PHE A 17 3.05 6.71 -4.19
CA PHE A 17 2.39 5.47 -3.76
C PHE A 17 1.82 4.64 -4.91
N GLY A 18 1.12 5.28 -5.86
CA GLY A 18 0.59 4.57 -7.03
C GLY A 18 1.69 3.99 -7.90
N SER A 19 2.71 4.79 -8.20
CA SER A 19 3.88 4.36 -8.96
C SER A 19 4.70 3.30 -8.21
N ASN A 20 4.84 3.43 -6.90
CA ASN A 20 5.52 2.45 -6.06
C ASN A 20 4.79 1.09 -6.08
N TRP A 21 3.46 1.10 -5.96
CA TRP A 21 2.68 -0.13 -6.07
C TRP A 21 2.88 -0.78 -7.44
N LEU A 22 2.75 -0.01 -8.52
CA LEU A 22 2.94 -0.52 -9.88
C LEU A 22 4.34 -1.12 -10.04
N SER A 23 5.37 -0.40 -9.62
CA SER A 23 6.76 -0.87 -9.68
C SER A 23 6.99 -2.12 -8.82
N SER A 24 6.30 -2.27 -7.69
CA SER A 24 6.41 -3.46 -6.84
C SER A 24 5.88 -4.75 -7.49
N LEU A 25 5.04 -4.64 -8.50
CA LEU A 25 4.54 -5.78 -9.27
C LEU A 25 5.55 -6.27 -10.31
N ARG A 26 6.50 -5.43 -10.71
CA ARG A 26 7.42 -5.71 -11.80
C ARG A 26 8.17 -7.02 -11.65
N PRO A 27 8.78 -7.36 -10.49
CA PRO A 27 9.47 -8.63 -10.33
C PRO A 27 8.58 -9.86 -10.55
N SER A 28 7.29 -9.76 -10.23
CA SER A 28 6.32 -10.85 -10.38
C SER A 28 5.75 -10.99 -11.79
N ILE A 29 5.93 -9.96 -12.62
CA ILE A 29 5.33 -9.87 -13.96
C ILE A 29 6.40 -9.88 -15.06
N ILE A 30 7.68 -9.79 -14.70
CA ILE A 30 8.79 -9.63 -15.66
C ILE A 30 8.83 -10.73 -16.73
N ASP A 31 8.56 -11.97 -16.34
CA ASP A 31 8.51 -13.12 -17.24
C ASP A 31 7.26 -13.11 -18.15
N ARG A 32 6.26 -12.29 -17.83
CA ARG A 32 4.99 -12.15 -18.56
C ARG A 32 4.95 -10.92 -19.44
N ASN A 33 6.11 -10.30 -19.72
CA ASN A 33 6.26 -9.06 -20.50
C ASN A 33 5.57 -7.86 -19.82
N TRP A 34 6.34 -7.15 -19.03
CA TRP A 34 5.92 -5.96 -18.28
C TRP A 34 5.21 -4.90 -19.14
N ASP A 35 5.77 -4.59 -20.33
CA ASP A 35 5.22 -3.57 -21.20
C ASP A 35 3.84 -3.96 -21.74
N THR A 36 3.65 -5.25 -22.02
CA THR A 36 2.34 -5.79 -22.38
C THR A 36 1.33 -5.64 -21.25
N PHE A 37 1.74 -5.95 -20.00
CA PHE A 37 0.87 -5.77 -18.83
C PHE A 37 0.42 -4.32 -18.67
N VAL A 38 1.36 -3.37 -18.67
CA VAL A 38 1.06 -1.94 -18.52
C VAL A 38 0.17 -1.44 -19.65
N ASN A 39 0.46 -1.84 -20.89
CA ASN A 39 -0.35 -1.49 -22.07
C ASN A 39 -1.78 -2.06 -21.96
N LEU A 40 -1.95 -3.30 -21.50
CA LEU A 40 -3.27 -3.88 -21.30
C LEU A 40 -4.02 -3.19 -20.15
N LEU A 41 -3.33 -2.80 -19.10
CA LEU A 41 -3.91 -2.07 -17.98
C LEU A 41 -4.38 -0.67 -18.43
N SER A 42 -3.58 0.07 -19.16
CA SER A 42 -3.94 1.40 -19.68
C SER A 42 -5.17 1.36 -20.61
N LYS A 43 -5.32 0.30 -21.41
CA LYS A 43 -6.49 0.09 -22.30
C LYS A 43 -7.79 -0.16 -21.54
N GLN A 44 -7.75 -0.39 -20.21
CA GLN A 44 -8.97 -0.55 -19.40
C GLN A 44 -9.70 0.77 -19.13
N ASN A 45 -9.14 1.93 -19.52
CA ASN A 45 -9.70 3.25 -19.26
C ASN A 45 -9.92 3.44 -17.74
N LEU A 46 -8.83 3.48 -17.00
CA LEU A 46 -8.81 3.54 -15.55
C LEU A 46 -9.42 4.84 -15.03
N GLN A 47 -10.19 4.75 -13.95
CA GLN A 47 -10.66 5.91 -13.21
C GLN A 47 -9.56 6.35 -12.23
N LEU A 48 -8.89 7.46 -12.53
CA LEU A 48 -7.79 7.99 -11.75
C LEU A 48 -8.31 8.85 -10.60
N TRP A 49 -7.85 8.60 -9.37
CA TRP A 49 -8.26 9.33 -8.17
C TRP A 49 -7.06 9.92 -7.44
N PRO A 50 -7.17 11.14 -6.92
CA PRO A 50 -6.04 11.79 -6.23
C PRO A 50 -5.74 11.22 -4.85
N LEU A 51 -6.64 10.43 -4.25
CA LEU A 51 -6.48 9.85 -2.91
C LEU A 51 -6.99 8.41 -2.87
N PHE A 52 -6.33 7.56 -2.09
CA PHE A 52 -6.71 6.14 -1.89
C PHE A 52 -8.14 5.95 -1.39
N ARG A 53 -8.60 6.82 -0.47
CA ARG A 53 -9.97 6.78 0.03
C ARG A 53 -11.02 7.02 -1.06
N HIS A 54 -10.69 7.76 -2.11
CA HIS A 54 -11.59 7.97 -3.25
C HIS A 54 -11.67 6.71 -4.10
N VAL A 55 -10.57 5.97 -4.26
CA VAL A 55 -10.56 4.64 -4.91
C VAL A 55 -11.49 3.71 -4.15
N LEU A 56 -11.33 3.62 -2.83
CA LEU A 56 -12.17 2.79 -1.97
C LEU A 56 -13.64 3.20 -2.03
N GLY A 57 -13.91 4.52 -1.97
CA GLY A 57 -15.23 5.08 -2.07
C GLY A 57 -15.91 4.76 -3.42
N SER A 58 -15.14 4.80 -4.51
CA SER A 58 -15.66 4.44 -5.85
C SER A 58 -16.15 2.98 -5.89
N VAL A 59 -15.41 2.06 -5.29
CA VAL A 59 -15.82 0.64 -5.20
C VAL A 59 -17.01 0.48 -4.26
N SER A 60 -16.98 1.09 -3.08
CA SER A 60 -18.07 0.99 -2.10
C SER A 60 -19.42 1.50 -2.63
N LEU A 61 -19.38 2.49 -3.52
CA LEU A 61 -20.54 3.08 -4.17
C LEU A 61 -20.95 2.38 -5.48
N GLY A 62 -20.25 1.30 -5.86
CA GLY A 62 -20.53 0.59 -7.11
C GLY A 62 -20.15 1.34 -8.39
N LYS A 63 -19.37 2.43 -8.29
CA LYS A 63 -18.88 3.19 -9.46
C LYS A 63 -17.75 2.44 -10.18
N SER A 64 -17.02 1.62 -9.46
CA SER A 64 -16.01 0.69 -9.97
C SER A 64 -16.19 -0.66 -9.33
N ASP A 65 -15.78 -1.73 -10.02
CA ASP A 65 -15.79 -3.08 -9.43
C ASP A 65 -14.48 -3.41 -8.74
N ILE A 66 -13.38 -2.81 -9.19
CA ILE A 66 -12.04 -3.09 -8.72
C ILE A 66 -11.38 -1.77 -8.30
N GLY A 67 -10.83 -1.75 -7.09
CA GLY A 67 -9.96 -0.70 -6.60
C GLY A 67 -8.52 -1.20 -6.48
N LEU A 68 -7.60 -0.56 -7.18
CA LEU A 68 -6.17 -0.82 -7.08
C LEU A 68 -5.52 0.21 -6.16
N THR A 69 -4.38 -0.12 -5.57
CA THR A 69 -3.60 0.78 -4.69
C THR A 69 -4.30 1.22 -3.40
N VAL A 70 -5.28 0.46 -2.92
CA VAL A 70 -5.92 0.75 -1.64
C VAL A 70 -5.03 0.32 -0.50
N MET A 71 -4.82 1.22 0.46
CA MET A 71 -4.07 0.93 1.68
C MET A 71 -4.85 -0.01 2.60
N LEU A 72 -4.15 -0.99 3.20
CA LEU A 72 -4.78 -1.99 4.06
C LEU A 72 -5.58 -1.36 5.21
N TYR A 73 -5.06 -0.33 5.86
CA TYR A 73 -5.75 0.34 6.97
C TYR A 73 -7.06 1.03 6.53
N GLU A 74 -7.13 1.55 5.29
CA GLU A 74 -8.39 2.11 4.77
C GLU A 74 -9.41 1.01 4.50
N TYR A 75 -8.96 -0.14 3.98
CA TYR A 75 -9.83 -1.31 3.83
C TYR A 75 -10.37 -1.79 5.18
N LEU A 76 -9.53 -1.91 6.21
CA LEU A 76 -9.95 -2.35 7.54
C LEU A 76 -11.00 -1.41 8.14
N ARG A 77 -10.76 -0.09 8.09
CA ARG A 77 -11.74 0.92 8.53
C ARG A 77 -13.07 0.84 7.79
N ALA A 78 -13.03 0.52 6.51
CA ALA A 78 -14.23 0.39 5.70
C ALA A 78 -15.00 -0.89 6.07
N LYS A 79 -14.29 -1.98 6.37
CA LYS A 79 -14.90 -3.23 6.87
C LYS A 79 -15.57 -3.02 8.23
N ASP A 80 -14.97 -2.29 9.15
CA ASP A 80 -15.58 -1.95 10.45
C ASP A 80 -16.89 -1.14 10.29
N LYS A 81 -16.97 -0.36 9.23
CA LYS A 81 -18.19 0.37 8.86
C LYS A 81 -19.18 -0.45 8.04
N ASN A 82 -18.95 -1.76 7.90
CA ASN A 82 -19.77 -2.68 7.12
C ASN A 82 -19.97 -2.25 5.64
N LEU A 83 -18.97 -1.58 5.04
CA LEU A 83 -19.05 -1.24 3.62
C LEU A 83 -19.00 -2.52 2.76
N PRO A 84 -19.74 -2.56 1.64
CA PRO A 84 -19.85 -3.75 0.79
C PRO A 84 -18.61 -3.95 -0.09
N ILE A 85 -17.47 -4.18 0.53
CA ILE A 85 -16.18 -4.38 -0.13
C ILE A 85 -15.50 -5.64 0.36
N ASN A 86 -14.69 -6.25 -0.50
CA ASN A 86 -13.80 -7.33 -0.13
C ASN A 86 -12.41 -7.12 -0.70
N ARG A 87 -11.41 -7.73 -0.04
CA ARG A 87 -10.05 -7.75 -0.53
C ARG A 87 -9.84 -8.97 -1.44
N LEU A 88 -9.28 -8.73 -2.62
CA LEU A 88 -8.83 -9.79 -3.49
C LEU A 88 -7.37 -10.14 -3.16
N VAL A 89 -7.11 -11.42 -2.95
CA VAL A 89 -5.78 -11.98 -2.76
C VAL A 89 -5.39 -12.74 -4.02
N LEU A 90 -4.21 -12.44 -4.55
CA LEU A 90 -3.66 -13.11 -5.72
C LEU A 90 -2.49 -13.99 -5.27
N SER A 91 -2.57 -15.30 -5.57
CA SER A 91 -1.58 -16.29 -5.11
C SER A 91 -0.19 -16.11 -5.72
N ASP A 92 -0.13 -15.53 -6.90
CA ASP A 92 1.08 -15.37 -7.71
C ASP A 92 1.65 -13.93 -7.67
N ILE A 93 0.96 -13.01 -7.02
CA ILE A 93 1.41 -11.63 -6.84
C ILE A 93 1.53 -11.33 -5.35
N PRO A 94 2.73 -10.98 -4.85
CA PRO A 94 2.90 -10.68 -3.45
C PRO A 94 2.23 -9.36 -3.06
N VAL A 95 1.74 -9.28 -1.82
CA VAL A 95 1.27 -8.02 -1.25
C VAL A 95 2.47 -7.09 -1.03
N SER A 96 2.39 -5.89 -1.55
CA SER A 96 3.44 -4.88 -1.36
C SER A 96 3.33 -4.24 0.02
N ILE A 97 4.42 -4.29 0.78
CA ILE A 97 4.54 -3.67 2.11
C ILE A 97 5.54 -2.52 2.01
N SER A 98 5.09 -1.31 2.34
CA SER A 98 5.96 -0.14 2.42
C SER A 98 6.34 0.14 3.86
N ALA A 99 7.64 0.15 4.15
CA ALA A 99 8.15 0.57 5.44
C ALA A 99 8.04 2.09 5.60
N THR A 100 7.59 2.53 6.77
CA THR A 100 7.63 3.94 7.17
C THR A 100 8.85 4.15 8.06
N ALA A 101 9.65 5.15 7.76
CA ALA A 101 10.81 5.53 8.56
C ALA A 101 10.54 6.83 9.33
N ALA A 102 11.14 6.94 10.50
CA ALA A 102 11.23 8.19 11.25
C ALA A 102 12.70 8.64 11.32
N SER A 103 12.93 9.93 11.24
CA SER A 103 14.27 10.52 11.35
C SER A 103 14.24 11.82 12.15
N ILE A 104 15.35 12.15 12.79
CA ILE A 104 15.52 13.40 13.50
C ILE A 104 16.22 14.39 12.57
N LEU A 105 15.66 15.59 12.46
CA LEU A 105 16.28 16.66 11.68
C LEU A 105 17.61 17.07 12.32
N LYS A 106 18.65 17.25 11.53
CA LYS A 106 19.98 17.70 11.99
C LYS A 106 19.90 19.05 12.73
N THR A 107 18.94 19.88 12.38
CA THR A 107 18.71 21.22 12.95
C THR A 107 17.72 21.22 14.12
N SER A 108 17.36 20.05 14.66
CA SER A 108 16.43 19.97 15.78
C SER A 108 17.03 20.60 17.04
N ASN A 109 16.28 21.53 17.65
CA ASN A 109 16.64 22.13 18.93
C ASN A 109 16.25 21.28 20.15
N ASN A 110 15.50 20.18 19.92
CA ASN A 110 14.98 19.29 20.96
C ASN A 110 15.43 17.85 20.71
N LEU A 111 16.73 17.64 20.54
CA LEU A 111 17.31 16.36 20.13
C LEU A 111 16.96 15.22 21.09
N GLU A 112 17.05 15.45 22.41
CA GLU A 112 16.78 14.41 23.42
C GLU A 112 15.30 14.01 23.43
N SER A 113 14.39 14.97 23.37
CA SER A 113 12.94 14.66 23.26
C SER A 113 12.61 13.93 21.96
N ALA A 114 13.26 14.27 20.86
CA ALA A 114 13.08 13.59 19.59
C ALA A 114 13.58 12.14 19.63
N LYS A 115 14.71 11.88 20.30
CA LYS A 115 15.20 10.51 20.53
C LYS A 115 14.22 9.70 21.38
N LEU A 116 13.78 10.24 22.53
CA LEU A 116 12.79 9.58 23.39
C LEU A 116 11.50 9.23 22.64
N PHE A 117 11.03 10.13 21.77
CA PHE A 117 9.86 9.87 20.95
C PHE A 117 10.10 8.71 19.96
N ILE A 118 11.26 8.68 19.28
CA ILE A 118 11.60 7.58 18.37
C ILE A 118 11.74 6.27 19.13
N ASP A 119 12.42 6.27 20.28
CA ASP A 119 12.58 5.09 21.12
C ASP A 119 11.22 4.55 21.57
N TYR A 120 10.31 5.44 21.95
CA TYR A 120 8.94 5.05 22.31
C TYR A 120 8.17 4.43 21.13
N ILE A 121 8.13 5.09 19.97
CA ILE A 121 7.38 4.55 18.82
C ILE A 121 7.97 3.25 18.28
N LEU A 122 9.27 3.01 18.48
CA LEU A 122 9.94 1.75 18.13
C LEU A 122 9.82 0.68 19.23
N SER A 123 9.41 1.05 20.44
CA SER A 123 9.19 0.08 21.52
C SER A 123 8.00 -0.84 21.23
N LYS A 124 7.94 -1.97 21.93
CA LYS A 124 6.81 -2.91 21.83
C LYS A 124 5.48 -2.24 22.12
N ASP A 125 5.43 -1.37 23.15
CA ASP A 125 4.21 -0.67 23.55
C ASP A 125 3.79 0.36 22.51
N GLY A 126 4.73 1.16 22.00
CA GLY A 126 4.48 2.11 20.91
C GLY A 126 3.98 1.41 19.65
N GLN A 127 4.58 0.30 19.27
CA GLN A 127 4.15 -0.48 18.11
C GLN A 127 2.77 -1.14 18.29
N ASN A 128 2.46 -1.63 19.49
CA ASN A 128 1.12 -2.14 19.80
C ASN A 128 0.08 -1.02 19.75
N MET A 129 0.39 0.16 20.30
CA MET A 129 -0.50 1.32 20.20
C MET A 129 -0.77 1.72 18.75
N ILE A 130 0.26 1.80 17.92
CA ILE A 130 0.13 2.10 16.49
C ILE A 130 -0.76 1.06 15.80
N GLY A 131 -0.52 -0.21 16.05
CA GLY A 131 -1.30 -1.29 15.45
C GLY A 131 -2.76 -1.26 15.91
N ASN A 132 -3.02 -1.10 17.20
CA ASN A 132 -4.39 -1.16 17.75
C ASN A 132 -5.27 0.02 17.30
N ASN A 133 -4.68 1.12 16.88
CA ASN A 133 -5.43 2.30 16.39
C ASN A 133 -5.55 2.38 14.85
N TYR A 134 -5.29 1.30 14.12
CA TYR A 134 -5.35 1.22 12.65
C TYR A 134 -4.43 2.21 11.91
N ILE A 135 -3.42 2.72 12.59
CA ILE A 135 -2.57 3.73 11.96
C ILE A 135 -1.63 3.06 10.98
N ARG A 136 -0.97 1.97 11.43
CA ARG A 136 -0.03 1.18 10.62
C ARG A 136 0.02 -0.26 11.13
N VAL A 137 0.51 -1.16 10.29
CA VAL A 137 0.92 -2.49 10.72
C VAL A 137 2.17 -2.37 11.58
N PRO A 138 2.20 -2.95 12.79
CA PRO A 138 3.38 -2.94 13.65
C PRO A 138 4.60 -3.54 12.94
N ALA A 139 5.78 -2.92 13.12
CA ALA A 139 7.03 -3.44 12.56
C ALA A 139 7.52 -4.72 13.29
N TYR A 140 7.09 -4.93 14.52
CA TYR A 140 7.37 -6.16 15.25
C TYR A 140 6.50 -7.31 14.74
N ILE A 141 7.12 -8.37 14.24
CA ILE A 141 6.42 -9.57 13.75
C ILE A 141 5.60 -10.21 14.89
N ASP A 142 6.15 -10.24 16.09
CA ASP A 142 5.53 -10.84 17.28
C ASP A 142 4.61 -9.86 18.04
N SER A 143 4.16 -8.81 17.39
CA SER A 143 3.21 -7.88 18.01
C SER A 143 1.91 -8.62 18.41
N ASN A 144 1.44 -8.36 19.63
CA ASN A 144 0.15 -8.86 20.10
C ASN A 144 -1.05 -8.17 19.45
N SER A 145 -0.81 -7.14 18.64
CA SER A 145 -1.87 -6.46 17.89
C SER A 145 -2.62 -7.43 16.99
N GLN A 146 -3.93 -7.30 16.93
CA GLN A 146 -4.77 -8.01 15.95
C GLN A 146 -4.43 -7.60 14.50
N TYR A 147 -3.72 -6.49 14.33
CA TYR A 147 -3.26 -5.97 13.04
C TYR A 147 -1.78 -6.26 12.77
N SER A 148 -1.19 -7.22 13.49
CA SER A 148 0.15 -7.71 13.16
C SER A 148 0.18 -8.36 11.77
N LEU A 149 1.31 -8.29 11.09
CA LEU A 149 1.45 -8.81 9.74
C LEU A 149 1.10 -10.30 9.65
N SER A 150 1.53 -11.09 10.63
CA SER A 150 1.24 -12.52 10.72
C SER A 150 -0.26 -12.85 10.83
N LYS A 151 -1.07 -11.96 11.43
CA LYS A 151 -2.52 -12.14 11.54
C LYS A 151 -3.27 -11.63 10.32
N LEU A 152 -2.78 -10.55 9.69
CA LEU A 152 -3.43 -9.95 8.53
C LEU A 152 -3.13 -10.70 7.22
N LEU A 153 -1.95 -11.32 7.13
CA LEU A 153 -1.44 -12.01 5.95
C LEU A 153 -0.87 -13.40 6.32
N PRO A 154 -1.65 -14.28 6.96
CA PRO A 154 -1.13 -15.52 7.55
C PRO A 154 -0.56 -16.49 6.49
N ASN A 155 -1.09 -16.47 5.28
CA ASN A 155 -0.72 -17.39 4.20
C ASN A 155 -0.35 -16.65 2.91
N GLU A 156 -0.17 -15.33 2.97
CA GLU A 156 0.06 -14.53 1.78
C GLU A 156 1.55 -14.27 1.58
N LYS A 157 1.99 -14.29 0.34
CA LYS A 157 3.30 -13.79 -0.02
C LYS A 157 3.30 -12.28 0.08
N TYR A 158 4.35 -11.72 0.66
CA TYR A 158 4.54 -10.27 0.68
C TYR A 158 5.97 -9.92 0.29
N SER A 159 6.14 -8.72 -0.24
CA SER A 159 7.44 -8.13 -0.54
C SER A 159 7.56 -6.80 0.21
N ILE A 160 8.70 -6.59 0.85
CA ILE A 160 9.00 -5.30 1.49
C ILE A 160 9.54 -4.35 0.43
N PHE A 161 8.90 -3.19 0.36
CA PHE A 161 9.24 -2.12 -0.55
C PHE A 161 9.89 -0.94 0.22
N PRO A 162 10.87 -0.24 -0.33
CA PRO A 162 11.42 -0.41 -1.67
C PRO A 162 12.56 -1.44 -1.70
N SER A 163 12.56 -2.30 -2.72
CA SER A 163 13.80 -2.95 -3.12
C SER A 163 14.63 -1.95 -3.94
N SER A 164 15.96 -2.13 -3.99
CA SER A 164 16.85 -1.27 -4.79
C SER A 164 16.40 -1.17 -6.24
N ASP A 165 15.96 -2.27 -6.81
CA ASP A 165 15.52 -2.36 -8.21
C ASP A 165 14.24 -1.58 -8.47
N VAL A 166 13.37 -1.50 -7.49
CA VAL A 166 12.12 -0.74 -7.59
C VAL A 166 12.38 0.76 -7.54
N ILE A 167 13.29 1.24 -6.69
CA ILE A 167 13.67 2.66 -6.64
C ILE A 167 14.21 3.11 -7.99
N LEU A 168 15.07 2.32 -8.61
CA LEU A 168 15.67 2.63 -9.92
C LEU A 168 14.63 2.72 -11.05
N ASN A 169 13.56 1.94 -10.98
CA ASN A 169 12.53 1.88 -12.00
C ASN A 169 11.33 2.80 -11.76
N THR A 170 11.12 3.30 -10.54
CA THR A 170 9.96 4.15 -10.20
C THR A 170 9.86 5.38 -11.09
N ASN A 171 10.99 6.00 -11.46
CA ASN A 171 10.99 7.19 -12.32
C ASN A 171 10.65 6.86 -13.79
N LYS A 172 10.91 5.64 -14.25
CA LYS A 172 10.49 5.17 -15.57
C LYS A 172 8.99 4.90 -15.60
N ASP A 173 8.48 4.27 -14.54
CA ASP A 173 7.08 3.89 -14.44
C ASP A 173 6.13 5.09 -14.24
N ARG A 174 6.65 6.25 -13.80
CA ARG A 174 5.88 7.52 -13.74
C ARG A 174 5.60 8.16 -15.10
N LYS A 175 6.32 7.75 -16.14
CA LYS A 175 6.19 8.30 -17.48
C LYS A 175 5.27 7.47 -18.37
N LEU A 176 4.71 6.40 -17.83
CA LEU A 176 3.73 5.53 -18.48
C LEU A 176 2.30 6.00 -18.20
#